data_9207fbd1af02c443d89f177120ea07e7
#
_entry.id   9207fbd1af02c443d89f177120ea07e7
#
_cell.length_a   1.000
_cell.length_b   1.000
_cell.length_c   1.000
_cell.angle_alpha   90.00
_cell.angle_beta   90.00
_cell.angle_gamma   90.00
#
_symmetry.space_group_name_H-M   'P 1'
#
loop_
_entity.id
_entity.type
_entity.pdbx_description
1 polymer ?
#
loop_
_entity_poly.entity_id
_entity_poly.type
_entity_poly.pdbx_seq_one_letter_code
_entity_poly.pdbx_strand_id
1 'polypeptide(L)'
;MQTQTTVRTSYSAVGGWSLDKKIISIYMGNPDNSNHAELELPATPWELVDAMDRLRLSEGQEPYWQVEDMGQYEFLAPHLDGYDLYQFNALAEKLRTFGDVDAVAFEGLVQMELDKLYQNNGGELTLRRVLDLAYSVDCCHVVPGITDDAALGQFYVENDFLPALATVPDSVLEMLDYEKIGRSMREGEGGVLTPRGYVMQESELRQAPPNLGRPPRKPPYMIYFLCVSDVRAVKLYLPAKQAELDAVLDCLEVDSWQEVRLEERDAAMPEMWRFTDMAYDGMEQINRFAQCLEELDRNNKLIKFKAVAGQLDIASLDDAFALAEHLSEYALEPGIHSLEELARDELSVIVNDPDRDLLTRHLNMEAYGAALLWRDKGVFSDYGYICRPDGQPLQVPRQGVDMTMQ
;
A
#
# COMPACT_ATOMS: atom_id res chain seq x y z
N MET A 1 -22.46 23.94 26.13
CA MET A 1 -22.14 23.38 24.82
C MET A 1 -21.34 22.10 25.07
N GLN A 2 -22.03 20.98 25.09
CA GLN A 2 -21.39 19.66 25.28
C GLN A 2 -20.86 19.21 23.92
N THR A 3 -19.54 19.13 23.79
CA THR A 3 -18.87 18.48 22.67
C THR A 3 -19.02 16.97 22.87
N GLN A 4 -19.94 16.37 22.12
CA GLN A 4 -20.04 14.91 22.01
C GLN A 4 -18.79 14.39 21.31
N THR A 5 -17.91 13.75 22.08
CA THR A 5 -16.82 12.93 21.58
C THR A 5 -17.44 11.69 20.94
N THR A 6 -17.51 11.66 19.61
CA THR A 6 -18.08 10.53 18.87
C THR A 6 -17.04 9.42 18.82
N VAL A 7 -17.06 8.51 19.77
CA VAL A 7 -16.43 7.21 19.64
C VAL A 7 -17.20 6.45 18.55
N ARG A 8 -16.64 6.35 17.36
CA ARG A 8 -17.26 5.59 16.27
C ARG A 8 -17.06 4.09 16.56
N THR A 9 -18.03 3.49 17.22
CA THR A 9 -18.19 2.04 17.29
C THR A 9 -18.73 1.55 15.95
N SER A 10 -17.87 1.11 15.07
CA SER A 10 -18.30 0.35 13.89
C SER A 10 -18.37 -1.13 14.27
N TYR A 11 -19.58 -1.60 14.56
CA TYR A 11 -19.88 -3.02 14.58
C TYR A 11 -19.87 -3.52 13.13
N SER A 12 -18.73 -3.93 12.62
CA SER A 12 -18.67 -4.79 11.44
C SER A 12 -18.13 -6.14 11.90
N ALA A 13 -18.87 -7.19 11.52
CA ALA A 13 -18.50 -8.57 11.75
C ALA A 13 -17.02 -8.76 11.38
N VAL A 14 -16.28 -9.41 12.28
CA VAL A 14 -14.87 -9.75 12.12
C VAL A 14 -14.76 -10.78 10.99
N GLY A 15 -14.82 -10.31 9.73
CA GLY A 15 -14.21 -10.99 8.61
C GLY A 15 -12.72 -10.75 8.77
N GLY A 16 -11.93 -11.81 8.91
CA GLY A 16 -10.49 -11.72 9.11
C GLY A 16 -9.83 -10.85 8.05
N TRP A 17 -9.43 -9.67 8.44
CA TRP A 17 -8.64 -8.76 7.63
C TRP A 17 -7.19 -9.27 7.66
N SER A 18 -6.87 -10.20 6.78
CA SER A 18 -5.48 -10.48 6.47
C SER A 18 -4.93 -9.23 5.78
N LEU A 19 -4.17 -8.43 6.50
CA LEU A 19 -3.36 -7.33 5.94
C LEU A 19 -2.29 -7.87 4.98
N ASP A 20 -2.08 -9.16 4.96
CA ASP A 20 -0.97 -9.85 4.32
C ASP A 20 -1.15 -10.09 2.82
N LYS A 21 -2.33 -9.88 2.25
CA LYS A 21 -2.53 -10.07 0.81
C LYS A 21 -2.32 -8.75 0.06
N LYS A 22 -1.08 -8.45 -0.24
CA LYS A 22 -0.70 -7.46 -1.26
C LYS A 22 -0.99 -8.05 -2.64
N ILE A 23 -1.40 -7.23 -3.60
CA ILE A 23 -1.85 -7.69 -4.92
C ILE A 23 -1.30 -6.89 -6.09
N ILE A 24 -0.71 -5.73 -5.84
CA ILE A 24 -0.10 -4.87 -6.84
C ILE A 24 1.22 -4.36 -6.27
N SER A 25 2.28 -4.47 -7.06
CA SER A 25 3.59 -3.90 -6.75
C SER A 25 3.87 -2.73 -7.67
N ILE A 26 4.29 -1.61 -7.11
CA ILE A 26 4.63 -0.39 -7.84
C ILE A 26 6.00 0.14 -7.43
N TYR A 27 6.72 0.66 -8.41
CA TYR A 27 7.90 1.47 -8.23
C TYR A 27 7.56 2.94 -8.50
N MET A 28 8.03 3.81 -7.63
CA MET A 28 7.89 5.26 -7.78
C MET A 28 9.26 5.91 -7.68
N GLY A 29 9.54 6.92 -8.50
CA GLY A 29 10.80 7.64 -8.46
C GLY A 29 10.63 9.14 -8.56
N ASN A 30 11.59 9.87 -8.01
CA ASN A 30 11.70 11.30 -8.17
C ASN A 30 12.35 11.60 -9.53
N PRO A 31 11.73 12.43 -10.40
CA PRO A 31 12.26 12.69 -11.73
C PRO A 31 13.60 13.46 -11.74
N ASP A 32 13.97 14.13 -10.65
CA ASP A 32 15.15 14.99 -10.58
C ASP A 32 16.36 14.34 -9.92
N ASN A 33 16.18 13.19 -9.25
CA ASN A 33 17.25 12.49 -8.51
C ASN A 33 16.97 11.00 -8.40
N SER A 34 17.81 10.26 -7.65
CA SER A 34 17.71 8.82 -7.46
C SER A 34 16.75 8.38 -6.34
N ASN A 35 16.06 9.31 -5.70
CA ASN A 35 15.09 8.95 -4.65
C ASN A 35 13.95 8.12 -5.25
N HIS A 36 13.67 7.01 -4.62
CA HIS A 36 12.63 6.08 -5.07
C HIS A 36 11.94 5.40 -3.89
N ALA A 37 10.81 4.77 -4.17
CA ALA A 37 10.09 3.92 -3.24
C ALA A 37 9.44 2.76 -3.99
N GLU A 38 9.57 1.57 -3.46
CA GLU A 38 8.76 0.42 -3.83
C GLU A 38 7.58 0.34 -2.86
N LEU A 39 6.41 0.03 -3.36
CA LEU A 39 5.20 -0.01 -2.55
C LEU A 39 4.28 -1.14 -2.98
N GLU A 40 3.92 -1.96 -2.01
CA GLU A 40 2.97 -3.05 -2.16
C GLU A 40 1.56 -2.59 -1.80
N LEU A 41 0.64 -2.70 -2.74
CA LEU A 41 -0.75 -2.29 -2.56
C LEU A 41 -1.69 -3.49 -2.34
N PRO A 42 -2.74 -3.34 -1.53
CA PRO A 42 -3.12 -2.12 -0.83
C PRO A 42 -2.20 -1.79 0.34
N ALA A 43 -1.84 -0.54 0.44
CA ALA A 43 -0.97 0.00 1.46
C ALA A 43 -1.75 0.69 2.57
N THR A 44 -1.19 0.70 3.77
CA THR A 44 -1.75 1.45 4.90
C THR A 44 -1.55 2.96 4.72
N PRO A 45 -2.25 3.81 5.45
CA PRO A 45 -2.04 5.25 5.41
C PRO A 45 -0.58 5.67 5.65
N TRP A 46 0.14 5.01 6.57
CA TRP A 46 1.54 5.34 6.83
C TRP A 46 2.50 4.76 5.79
N GLU A 47 2.23 3.58 5.23
CA GLU A 47 2.99 3.07 4.09
C GLU A 47 2.92 4.05 2.89
N LEU A 48 1.73 4.63 2.64
CA LEU A 48 1.56 5.66 1.61
C LEU A 48 2.34 6.96 1.91
N VAL A 49 2.25 7.45 3.15
CA VAL A 49 3.00 8.64 3.59
C VAL A 49 4.50 8.37 3.52
N ASP A 50 4.94 7.21 3.96
CA ASP A 50 6.35 6.83 3.98
C ASP A 50 6.95 6.74 2.57
N ALA A 51 6.22 6.15 1.63
CA ALA A 51 6.63 6.11 0.23
C ALA A 51 6.84 7.54 -0.34
N MET A 52 5.91 8.46 -0.07
CA MET A 52 6.05 9.87 -0.48
C MET A 52 7.20 10.58 0.26
N ASP A 53 7.42 10.26 1.53
CA ASP A 53 8.54 10.79 2.31
C ASP A 53 9.90 10.38 1.72
N ARG A 54 10.04 9.15 1.23
CA ARG A 54 11.27 8.63 0.57
C ARG A 54 11.55 9.36 -0.74
N LEU A 55 10.51 9.68 -1.51
CA LEU A 55 10.66 10.37 -2.80
C LEU A 55 11.23 11.79 -2.69
N ARG A 56 11.00 12.50 -1.57
CA ARG A 56 11.46 13.87 -1.37
C ARG A 56 11.10 14.81 -2.53
N LEU A 57 9.87 14.74 -2.99
CA LEU A 57 9.38 15.59 -4.06
C LEU A 57 9.34 17.05 -3.66
N SER A 58 9.69 17.95 -4.58
CA SER A 58 9.48 19.38 -4.43
C SER A 58 7.99 19.73 -4.49
N GLU A 59 7.60 20.89 -3.97
CA GLU A 59 6.21 21.35 -4.03
C GLU A 59 5.70 21.40 -5.48
N GLY A 60 4.63 20.67 -5.77
CA GLY A 60 4.03 20.59 -7.10
C GLY A 60 4.70 19.61 -8.06
N GLN A 61 5.73 18.89 -7.62
CA GLN A 61 6.38 17.85 -8.41
C GLN A 61 5.61 16.54 -8.26
N GLU A 62 5.43 15.80 -9.37
CA GLU A 62 4.81 14.49 -9.40
C GLU A 62 5.87 13.39 -9.58
N PRO A 63 5.75 12.23 -8.91
CA PRO A 63 6.64 11.11 -9.13
C PRO A 63 6.39 10.48 -10.50
N TYR A 64 7.40 9.84 -11.07
CA TYR A 64 7.16 8.87 -12.13
C TYR A 64 6.82 7.50 -11.53
N TRP A 65 6.07 6.71 -12.30
CA TRP A 65 5.49 5.47 -11.84
C TRP A 65 5.83 4.32 -12.79
N GLN A 66 6.00 3.16 -12.20
CA GLN A 66 6.07 1.90 -12.91
C GLN A 66 5.30 0.86 -12.12
N VAL A 67 4.31 0.22 -12.76
CA VAL A 67 3.68 -0.97 -12.19
C VAL A 67 4.60 -2.15 -12.48
N GLU A 68 5.01 -2.88 -11.44
CA GLU A 68 5.91 -4.01 -11.54
C GLU A 68 5.17 -5.33 -11.62
N ASP A 69 4.11 -5.47 -10.83
CA ASP A 69 3.27 -6.68 -10.81
C ASP A 69 1.83 -6.31 -10.45
N MET A 70 0.87 -6.89 -11.17
CA MET A 70 -0.56 -6.84 -10.87
C MET A 70 -1.17 -8.23 -10.68
N GLY A 71 -0.36 -9.29 -10.66
CA GLY A 71 -0.83 -10.66 -10.53
C GLY A 71 -1.91 -11.01 -11.56
N GLN A 72 -3.03 -11.54 -11.10
CA GLN A 72 -4.14 -11.90 -12.00
C GLN A 72 -4.81 -10.71 -12.71
N TYR A 73 -4.47 -9.48 -12.38
CA TYR A 73 -5.02 -8.24 -12.96
C TYR A 73 -4.07 -7.58 -13.95
N GLU A 74 -3.02 -8.28 -14.41
CA GLU A 74 -2.02 -7.79 -15.37
C GLU A 74 -2.65 -7.28 -16.67
N PHE A 75 -3.84 -7.75 -17.04
CA PHE A 75 -4.60 -7.28 -18.19
C PHE A 75 -4.98 -5.79 -18.11
N LEU A 76 -4.93 -5.17 -16.93
CA LEU A 76 -5.17 -3.73 -16.74
C LEU A 76 -3.96 -2.86 -17.10
N ALA A 77 -2.74 -3.36 -16.88
CA ALA A 77 -1.51 -2.57 -16.97
C ALA A 77 -1.38 -1.76 -18.28
N PRO A 78 -1.71 -2.30 -19.47
CA PRO A 78 -1.62 -1.56 -20.72
C PRO A 78 -2.62 -0.41 -20.87
N HIS A 79 -3.64 -0.36 -20.02
CA HIS A 79 -4.80 0.53 -20.16
C HIS A 79 -4.88 1.60 -19.07
N LEU A 80 -3.98 1.55 -18.09
CA LEU A 80 -3.97 2.49 -16.97
C LEU A 80 -2.93 3.57 -17.24
N ASP A 81 -3.39 4.76 -17.64
CA ASP A 81 -2.57 5.97 -17.73
C ASP A 81 -2.91 6.94 -16.60
N GLY A 82 -1.88 7.64 -16.08
CA GLY A 82 -2.05 8.70 -15.08
C GLY A 82 -2.51 8.19 -13.73
N TYR A 83 -1.59 7.69 -12.93
CA TYR A 83 -1.91 7.14 -11.62
C TYR A 83 -2.06 8.23 -10.55
N ASP A 84 -3.23 8.24 -9.90
CA ASP A 84 -3.37 8.83 -8.58
C ASP A 84 -3.11 7.71 -7.55
N LEU A 85 -2.05 7.84 -6.74
CA LEU A 85 -1.63 6.84 -5.75
C LEU A 85 -2.79 6.39 -4.86
N TYR A 86 -3.58 7.33 -4.40
CA TYR A 86 -4.66 7.03 -3.45
C TYR A 86 -5.84 6.33 -4.13
N GLN A 87 -6.15 6.70 -5.38
CA GLN A 87 -7.15 5.98 -6.17
C GLN A 87 -6.66 4.57 -6.53
N PHE A 88 -5.38 4.43 -6.84
CA PHE A 88 -4.80 3.13 -7.16
C PHE A 88 -4.76 2.22 -5.93
N ASN A 89 -4.43 2.77 -4.76
CA ASN A 89 -4.56 2.06 -3.49
C ASN A 89 -6.01 1.63 -3.21
N ALA A 90 -6.98 2.50 -3.43
CA ALA A 90 -8.40 2.16 -3.25
C ALA A 90 -8.87 1.07 -4.22
N LEU A 91 -8.34 1.03 -5.45
CA LEU A 91 -8.57 -0.07 -6.39
C LEU A 91 -8.00 -1.37 -5.82
N ALA A 92 -6.75 -1.37 -5.37
CA ALA A 92 -6.10 -2.55 -4.76
C ALA A 92 -6.86 -3.04 -3.52
N GLU A 93 -7.34 -2.13 -2.66
CA GLU A 93 -8.21 -2.48 -1.52
C GLU A 93 -9.49 -3.20 -1.97
N LYS A 94 -10.11 -2.74 -3.05
CA LYS A 94 -11.32 -3.37 -3.59
C LYS A 94 -11.02 -4.72 -4.22
N LEU A 95 -9.99 -4.81 -5.08
CA LEU A 95 -9.59 -6.05 -5.75
C LEU A 95 -9.18 -7.15 -4.76
N ARG A 96 -8.58 -6.78 -3.61
CA ARG A 96 -8.24 -7.74 -2.54
C ARG A 96 -9.45 -8.47 -1.98
N THR A 97 -10.63 -7.86 -2.05
CA THR A 97 -11.87 -8.47 -1.55
C THR A 97 -12.49 -9.48 -2.52
N PHE A 98 -11.97 -9.58 -3.73
CA PHE A 98 -12.56 -10.42 -4.77
C PHE A 98 -12.28 -11.90 -4.54
N GLY A 99 -13.33 -12.71 -4.66
CA GLY A 99 -13.23 -14.14 -4.92
C GLY A 99 -13.01 -14.41 -6.41
N ASP A 100 -12.90 -15.69 -6.76
CA ASP A 100 -12.64 -16.10 -8.16
C ASP A 100 -13.71 -15.60 -9.13
N VAL A 101 -14.99 -15.68 -8.72
CA VAL A 101 -16.12 -15.22 -9.54
C VAL A 101 -16.10 -13.70 -9.74
N ASP A 102 -15.82 -12.94 -8.67
CA ASP A 102 -15.74 -11.48 -8.75
C ASP A 102 -14.60 -11.05 -9.69
N ALA A 103 -13.47 -11.75 -9.62
CA ALA A 103 -12.33 -11.45 -10.48
C ALA A 103 -12.62 -11.72 -11.96
N VAL A 104 -13.40 -12.76 -12.28
CA VAL A 104 -13.87 -13.04 -13.65
C VAL A 104 -14.88 -11.99 -14.10
N ALA A 105 -15.84 -11.63 -13.22
CA ALA A 105 -16.82 -10.57 -13.52
C ALA A 105 -16.12 -9.24 -13.82
N PHE A 106 -15.11 -8.90 -13.02
CA PHE A 106 -14.32 -7.68 -13.19
C PHE A 106 -13.58 -7.65 -14.54
N GLU A 107 -12.88 -8.75 -14.88
CA GLU A 107 -12.20 -8.89 -16.17
C GLU A 107 -13.18 -8.71 -17.34
N GLY A 108 -14.36 -9.36 -17.27
CA GLY A 108 -15.40 -9.21 -18.28
C GLY A 108 -15.94 -7.78 -18.40
N LEU A 109 -16.16 -7.08 -17.27
CA LEU A 109 -16.60 -5.69 -17.29
C LEU A 109 -15.56 -4.76 -17.93
N VAL A 110 -14.28 -4.97 -17.61
CA VAL A 110 -13.18 -4.20 -18.23
C VAL A 110 -13.15 -4.44 -19.74
N GLN A 111 -13.27 -5.69 -20.18
CA GLN A 111 -13.30 -6.01 -21.61
C GLN A 111 -14.51 -5.37 -22.31
N MET A 112 -15.71 -5.45 -21.73
CA MET A 112 -16.89 -4.77 -22.28
C MET A 112 -16.70 -3.26 -22.41
N GLU A 113 -16.03 -2.65 -21.44
CA GLU A 113 -15.75 -1.21 -21.48
C GLU A 113 -14.72 -0.86 -22.56
N LEU A 114 -13.65 -1.64 -22.69
CA LEU A 114 -12.66 -1.47 -23.74
C LEU A 114 -13.27 -1.62 -25.13
N ASP A 115 -14.17 -2.60 -25.33
CA ASP A 115 -14.91 -2.81 -26.59
C ASP A 115 -15.77 -1.59 -26.93
N LYS A 116 -16.46 -1.01 -25.93
CA LYS A 116 -17.25 0.22 -26.11
C LYS A 116 -16.38 1.42 -26.49
N LEU A 117 -15.22 1.57 -25.82
CA LEU A 117 -14.27 2.64 -26.14
C LEU A 117 -13.73 2.50 -27.55
N TYR A 118 -13.38 1.28 -27.97
CA TYR A 118 -12.91 1.00 -29.33
C TYR A 118 -13.96 1.34 -30.40
N GLN A 119 -15.23 0.96 -30.18
CA GLN A 119 -16.33 1.23 -31.09
C GLN A 119 -16.66 2.72 -31.24
N ASN A 120 -16.40 3.53 -30.19
CA ASN A 120 -16.68 4.96 -30.14
C ASN A 120 -15.49 5.85 -30.57
N ASN A 121 -14.61 5.36 -31.46
CA ASN A 121 -13.42 6.05 -31.99
C ASN A 121 -12.29 6.27 -30.98
N GLY A 122 -12.19 5.45 -30.00
CA GLY A 122 -11.12 5.48 -28.99
C GLY A 122 -11.46 6.37 -27.81
N GLY A 123 -10.85 6.03 -26.71
CA GLY A 123 -10.90 6.71 -25.43
C GLY A 123 -9.99 5.96 -24.48
N GLU A 124 -9.51 6.63 -23.46
CA GLU A 124 -8.68 6.01 -22.43
C GLU A 124 -9.56 5.45 -21.32
N LEU A 125 -9.18 4.28 -20.82
CA LEU A 125 -9.81 3.68 -19.65
C LEU A 125 -9.24 4.38 -18.41
N THR A 126 -9.99 5.33 -17.86
CA THR A 126 -9.53 6.07 -16.68
C THR A 126 -9.57 5.21 -15.43
N LEU A 127 -8.66 5.45 -14.49
CA LEU A 127 -8.63 4.76 -13.18
C LEU A 127 -9.95 4.92 -12.41
N ARG A 128 -10.61 6.08 -12.52
CA ARG A 128 -11.95 6.28 -11.95
C ARG A 128 -12.97 5.33 -12.54
N ARG A 129 -12.93 5.11 -13.85
CA ARG A 129 -13.83 4.17 -14.51
C ARG A 129 -13.55 2.74 -14.11
N VAL A 130 -12.28 2.36 -13.97
CA VAL A 130 -11.89 1.03 -13.45
C VAL A 130 -12.43 0.81 -12.03
N LEU A 131 -12.37 1.83 -11.16
CA LEU A 131 -13.00 1.77 -9.84
C LEU A 131 -14.51 1.54 -9.92
N ASP A 132 -15.23 2.26 -10.80
CA ASP A 132 -16.66 2.04 -10.98
C ASP A 132 -16.97 0.60 -11.41
N LEU A 133 -16.17 0.03 -12.32
CA LEU A 133 -16.28 -1.38 -12.75
C LEU A 133 -16.01 -2.34 -11.58
N ALA A 134 -14.97 -2.09 -10.78
CA ALA A 134 -14.65 -2.91 -9.61
C ALA A 134 -15.78 -2.91 -8.57
N TYR A 135 -16.52 -1.83 -8.43
CA TYR A 135 -17.70 -1.73 -7.55
C TYR A 135 -18.98 -2.27 -8.19
N SER A 136 -18.91 -2.79 -9.42
CA SER A 136 -20.06 -3.28 -10.19
C SER A 136 -20.01 -4.78 -10.49
N VAL A 137 -19.07 -5.54 -9.91
CA VAL A 137 -18.91 -6.99 -10.18
C VAL A 137 -20.18 -7.81 -9.92
N ASP A 138 -20.97 -7.41 -8.94
CA ASP A 138 -22.26 -8.02 -8.61
C ASP A 138 -23.41 -7.61 -9.55
N CYS A 139 -23.13 -6.75 -10.54
CA CYS A 139 -24.07 -6.43 -11.63
C CYS A 139 -23.96 -7.39 -12.83
N CYS A 140 -23.11 -8.42 -12.71
CA CYS A 140 -22.84 -9.39 -13.77
C CYS A 140 -23.24 -10.81 -13.35
N HIS A 141 -23.66 -11.58 -14.36
CA HIS A 141 -23.70 -13.02 -14.27
C HIS A 141 -22.43 -13.62 -14.87
N VAL A 142 -21.87 -14.60 -14.17
CA VAL A 142 -20.65 -15.29 -14.60
C VAL A 142 -20.94 -16.78 -14.75
N VAL A 143 -20.59 -17.33 -15.90
CA VAL A 143 -20.60 -18.79 -16.11
C VAL A 143 -19.15 -19.26 -16.15
N PRO A 144 -18.60 -19.79 -15.04
CA PRO A 144 -17.20 -20.20 -14.95
C PRO A 144 -16.88 -21.32 -15.93
N GLY A 145 -15.67 -21.29 -16.51
CA GLY A 145 -15.17 -22.35 -17.39
C GLY A 145 -15.70 -22.32 -18.83
N ILE A 146 -16.61 -21.43 -19.16
CA ILE A 146 -17.07 -21.21 -20.55
C ILE A 146 -16.18 -20.16 -21.20
N THR A 147 -15.25 -20.61 -22.03
CA THR A 147 -14.19 -19.74 -22.59
C THR A 147 -14.26 -19.57 -24.12
N ASP A 148 -15.21 -20.22 -24.77
CA ASP A 148 -15.45 -20.11 -26.21
C ASP A 148 -16.93 -20.23 -26.57
N ASP A 149 -17.28 -19.85 -27.82
CA ASP A 149 -18.64 -19.86 -28.30
C ASP A 149 -19.23 -21.29 -28.40
N ALA A 150 -18.42 -22.31 -28.66
CA ALA A 150 -18.92 -23.68 -28.75
C ALA A 150 -19.35 -24.21 -27.37
N ALA A 151 -18.52 -23.98 -26.34
CA ALA A 151 -18.85 -24.31 -24.96
C ALA A 151 -20.07 -23.52 -24.46
N LEU A 152 -20.20 -22.25 -24.87
CA LEU A 152 -21.37 -21.44 -24.52
C LEU A 152 -22.64 -21.99 -25.16
N GLY A 153 -22.58 -22.32 -26.44
CA GLY A 153 -23.74 -22.92 -27.15
C GLY A 153 -24.15 -24.25 -26.54
N GLN A 154 -23.19 -25.10 -26.19
CA GLN A 154 -23.45 -26.37 -25.52
C GLN A 154 -24.13 -26.13 -24.15
N PHE A 155 -23.63 -25.17 -23.36
CA PHE A 155 -24.21 -24.77 -22.08
C PHE A 155 -25.70 -24.36 -22.22
N TYR A 156 -26.03 -23.55 -23.22
CA TYR A 156 -27.42 -23.12 -23.45
C TYR A 156 -28.35 -24.26 -23.85
N VAL A 157 -27.86 -25.21 -24.66
CA VAL A 157 -28.64 -26.37 -25.08
C VAL A 157 -28.84 -27.37 -23.95
N GLU A 158 -27.79 -27.72 -23.23
CA GLU A 158 -27.82 -28.70 -22.14
C GLU A 158 -28.64 -28.27 -20.93
N ASN A 159 -28.76 -26.94 -20.72
CA ASN A 159 -29.54 -26.39 -19.60
C ASN A 159 -30.94 -25.92 -19.97
N ASP A 160 -31.44 -26.29 -21.15
CA ASP A 160 -32.79 -25.98 -21.62
C ASP A 160 -33.09 -24.46 -21.72
N PHE A 161 -32.06 -23.62 -21.91
CA PHE A 161 -32.25 -22.17 -22.04
C PHE A 161 -32.77 -21.73 -23.44
N LEU A 162 -32.94 -22.68 -24.36
CA LEU A 162 -33.47 -22.46 -25.68
C LEU A 162 -34.83 -23.12 -25.86
N PRO A 163 -35.94 -22.47 -25.49
CA PRO A 163 -37.29 -23.06 -25.55
C PRO A 163 -37.69 -23.61 -26.96
N ALA A 164 -37.11 -23.03 -27.99
CA ALA A 164 -37.34 -23.50 -29.36
C ALA A 164 -36.83 -24.92 -29.63
N LEU A 165 -35.90 -25.40 -28.81
CA LEU A 165 -35.34 -26.77 -28.95
C LEU A 165 -36.10 -27.83 -28.13
N ALA A 166 -36.99 -27.44 -27.23
CA ALA A 166 -37.71 -28.35 -26.33
C ALA A 166 -38.54 -29.44 -27.05
N THR A 167 -38.88 -29.24 -28.32
CA THR A 167 -39.66 -30.19 -29.12
C THR A 167 -38.86 -30.83 -30.27
N VAL A 168 -37.57 -30.57 -30.32
CA VAL A 168 -36.67 -31.06 -31.37
C VAL A 168 -36.20 -32.48 -31.03
N PRO A 169 -36.29 -33.46 -31.97
CA PRO A 169 -35.78 -34.81 -31.73
C PRO A 169 -34.26 -34.84 -31.49
N ASP A 170 -33.80 -35.75 -30.62
CA ASP A 170 -32.37 -35.90 -30.25
C ASP A 170 -31.44 -36.02 -31.44
N SER A 171 -31.86 -36.74 -32.51
CA SER A 171 -31.11 -36.91 -33.76
C SER A 171 -30.85 -35.60 -34.51
N VAL A 172 -31.65 -34.55 -34.24
CA VAL A 172 -31.43 -33.21 -34.81
C VAL A 172 -30.59 -32.37 -33.86
N LEU A 173 -30.76 -32.56 -32.55
CA LEU A 173 -29.93 -31.89 -31.52
C LEU A 173 -28.45 -32.26 -31.68
N GLU A 174 -28.12 -33.51 -32.04
CA GLU A 174 -26.76 -33.97 -32.34
C GLU A 174 -26.09 -33.26 -33.55
N MET A 175 -26.89 -32.61 -34.40
CA MET A 175 -26.41 -31.89 -35.61
C MET A 175 -26.32 -30.36 -35.36
N LEU A 176 -26.56 -29.88 -34.16
CA LEU A 176 -26.52 -28.46 -33.87
C LEU A 176 -25.08 -27.92 -33.95
N ASP A 177 -24.96 -26.74 -34.53
CA ASP A 177 -23.71 -25.98 -34.54
C ASP A 177 -23.64 -25.13 -33.27
N TYR A 178 -23.05 -25.73 -32.22
CA TYR A 178 -22.93 -25.08 -30.91
C TYR A 178 -22.16 -23.76 -30.98
N GLU A 179 -21.14 -23.64 -31.82
CA GLU A 179 -20.39 -22.40 -32.00
C GLU A 179 -21.27 -21.26 -32.52
N LYS A 180 -22.13 -21.55 -33.49
CA LYS A 180 -23.09 -20.53 -33.99
C LYS A 180 -24.14 -20.16 -32.94
N ILE A 181 -24.61 -21.13 -32.18
CA ILE A 181 -25.58 -20.90 -31.10
C ILE A 181 -24.94 -19.99 -30.04
N GLY A 182 -23.76 -20.36 -29.54
CA GLY A 182 -23.09 -19.58 -28.51
C GLY A 182 -22.75 -18.16 -28.96
N ARG A 183 -22.25 -18.01 -30.17
CA ARG A 183 -21.98 -16.69 -30.77
C ARG A 183 -23.26 -15.84 -30.84
N SER A 184 -24.37 -16.43 -31.30
CA SER A 184 -25.66 -15.73 -31.39
C SER A 184 -26.18 -15.30 -30.01
N MET A 185 -26.03 -16.17 -29.00
CA MET A 185 -26.42 -15.85 -27.61
C MET A 185 -25.56 -14.73 -27.07
N ARG A 186 -24.24 -14.85 -27.14
CA ARG A 186 -23.30 -13.85 -26.67
C ARG A 186 -23.53 -12.47 -27.31
N GLU A 187 -23.71 -12.41 -28.62
CA GLU A 187 -24.00 -11.17 -29.34
C GLU A 187 -25.37 -10.59 -28.93
N GLY A 188 -26.37 -11.43 -28.73
CA GLY A 188 -27.72 -11.02 -28.29
C GLY A 188 -27.77 -10.46 -26.89
N GLU A 189 -26.92 -10.97 -25.99
CA GLU A 189 -26.84 -10.56 -24.61
C GLU A 189 -25.80 -9.47 -24.35
N GLY A 190 -24.91 -9.23 -25.31
CA GLY A 190 -23.80 -8.30 -25.18
C GLY A 190 -22.75 -8.76 -24.17
N GLY A 191 -22.65 -10.08 -23.97
CA GLY A 191 -21.68 -10.68 -23.08
C GLY A 191 -20.29 -10.83 -23.71
N VAL A 192 -19.29 -11.16 -22.88
CA VAL A 192 -17.91 -11.37 -23.30
C VAL A 192 -17.35 -12.69 -22.75
N LEU A 193 -16.45 -13.28 -23.51
CA LEU A 193 -15.69 -14.46 -23.10
C LEU A 193 -14.34 -14.02 -22.53
N THR A 194 -14.05 -14.44 -21.30
CA THR A 194 -12.75 -14.25 -20.67
C THR A 194 -11.99 -15.58 -20.64
N PRO A 195 -10.69 -15.61 -20.37
CA PRO A 195 -9.93 -16.85 -20.20
C PRO A 195 -10.46 -17.77 -19.10
N ARG A 196 -11.32 -17.25 -18.20
CA ARG A 196 -11.83 -17.98 -17.02
C ARG A 196 -13.33 -18.23 -17.03
N GLY A 197 -14.07 -17.59 -17.92
CA GLY A 197 -15.52 -17.77 -18.00
C GLY A 197 -16.23 -16.78 -18.93
N TYR A 198 -17.51 -17.03 -19.16
CA TYR A 198 -18.41 -16.11 -19.85
C TYR A 198 -19.02 -15.14 -18.86
N VAL A 199 -19.07 -13.86 -19.23
CA VAL A 199 -19.60 -12.77 -18.39
C VAL A 199 -20.63 -11.99 -19.17
N MET A 200 -21.80 -11.75 -18.57
CA MET A 200 -22.81 -10.85 -19.11
C MET A 200 -23.28 -9.87 -18.03
N GLN A 201 -23.60 -8.65 -18.46
CA GLN A 201 -24.13 -7.62 -17.59
C GLN A 201 -25.63 -7.79 -17.42
N GLU A 202 -26.12 -7.95 -16.18
CA GLU A 202 -27.55 -8.12 -15.88
C GLU A 202 -28.24 -6.84 -15.37
N SER A 203 -27.48 -5.92 -14.80
CA SER A 203 -28.03 -4.68 -14.23
C SER A 203 -27.16 -3.46 -14.52
N GLU A 204 -27.67 -2.26 -14.19
CA GLU A 204 -26.93 -1.02 -14.37
C GLU A 204 -25.70 -0.99 -13.45
N LEU A 205 -24.58 -0.52 -14.03
CA LEU A 205 -23.32 -0.38 -13.32
C LEU A 205 -23.42 0.67 -12.21
N ARG A 206 -22.76 0.43 -11.11
CA ARG A 206 -22.69 1.35 -9.96
C ARG A 206 -21.53 2.31 -10.12
N GLN A 207 -21.62 3.42 -9.42
CA GLN A 207 -20.50 4.33 -9.25
C GLN A 207 -19.78 4.02 -7.94
N ALA A 208 -18.47 3.98 -7.99
CA ALA A 208 -17.66 3.89 -6.80
C ALA A 208 -17.85 5.15 -5.92
N PRO A 209 -17.70 5.05 -4.59
CA PRO A 209 -17.82 6.21 -3.69
C PRO A 209 -16.97 7.40 -4.16
N PRO A 210 -17.51 8.64 -4.11
CA PRO A 210 -16.84 9.80 -4.71
C PRO A 210 -15.58 10.24 -3.96
N ASN A 211 -15.40 9.77 -2.73
CA ASN A 211 -14.27 10.13 -1.87
C ASN A 211 -13.11 9.12 -1.91
N LEU A 212 -13.22 8.06 -2.71
CA LEU A 212 -12.12 7.13 -2.91
C LEU A 212 -10.93 7.85 -3.53
N GLY A 213 -9.74 7.51 -3.04
CA GLY A 213 -8.50 8.08 -3.56
C GLY A 213 -8.26 9.54 -3.13
N ARG A 214 -8.87 10.02 -2.09
CA ARG A 214 -8.45 11.29 -1.48
C ARG A 214 -7.34 11.01 -0.47
N PRO A 215 -6.25 11.82 -0.50
CA PRO A 215 -5.23 11.69 0.52
C PRO A 215 -5.90 11.82 1.90
N PRO A 216 -5.65 10.90 2.82
CA PRO A 216 -6.14 11.03 4.18
C PRO A 216 -5.57 12.32 4.79
N ARG A 217 -6.31 12.93 5.71
CA ARG A 217 -5.66 13.84 6.66
C ARG A 217 -4.53 13.04 7.30
N LYS A 218 -3.44 13.73 7.70
CA LYS A 218 -2.30 13.09 8.35
C LYS A 218 -2.80 11.99 9.29
N PRO A 219 -2.38 10.73 9.10
CA PRO A 219 -2.89 9.64 9.90
C PRO A 219 -2.39 9.77 11.36
N PRO A 220 -3.08 9.21 12.34
CA PRO A 220 -2.57 9.06 13.71
C PRO A 220 -1.26 8.29 13.70
N TYR A 221 -0.32 8.64 14.57
CA TYR A 221 1.04 8.07 14.55
C TYR A 221 1.10 6.58 14.83
N MET A 222 0.07 6.04 15.47
CA MET A 222 -0.11 4.60 15.68
C MET A 222 -1.59 4.26 15.66
N ILE A 223 -1.95 3.15 15.04
CA ILE A 223 -3.31 2.64 14.96
C ILE A 223 -3.33 1.19 15.42
N TYR A 224 -4.07 0.92 16.48
CA TYR A 224 -4.25 -0.43 17.02
C TYR A 224 -5.69 -0.91 16.91
N PHE A 225 -5.86 -2.21 16.69
CA PHE A 225 -7.08 -2.92 17.02
C PHE A 225 -6.90 -3.58 18.39
N LEU A 226 -7.89 -3.38 19.24
CA LEU A 226 -7.92 -3.87 20.60
C LEU A 226 -9.02 -4.91 20.70
N CYS A 227 -8.66 -6.13 21.07
CA CYS A 227 -9.60 -7.24 21.17
C CYS A 227 -9.53 -7.85 22.58
N VAL A 228 -10.68 -8.10 23.19
CA VAL A 228 -10.82 -8.91 24.42
C VAL A 228 -11.30 -10.30 24.08
N SER A 229 -12.09 -10.42 23.00
CA SER A 229 -12.56 -11.68 22.43
C SER A 229 -12.79 -11.46 20.93
N ASP A 230 -13.02 -12.52 20.19
CA ASP A 230 -13.32 -12.46 18.75
C ASP A 230 -14.60 -11.63 18.39
N VAL A 231 -15.34 -11.23 19.41
CA VAL A 231 -16.61 -10.52 19.27
C VAL A 231 -16.50 -9.02 19.57
N ARG A 232 -15.50 -8.60 20.36
CA ARG A 232 -15.33 -7.18 20.77
C ARG A 232 -13.99 -6.67 20.34
N ALA A 233 -14.00 -5.77 19.37
CA ALA A 233 -12.83 -5.06 18.89
C ALA A 233 -13.08 -3.57 18.83
N VAL A 234 -12.14 -2.78 19.31
CA VAL A 234 -12.15 -1.31 19.27
C VAL A 234 -10.90 -0.81 18.57
N LYS A 235 -11.04 0.24 17.78
CA LYS A 235 -9.92 0.90 17.12
C LYS A 235 -9.38 2.01 18.03
N LEU A 236 -8.10 1.95 18.35
CA LEU A 236 -7.40 2.98 19.12
C LEU A 236 -6.45 3.75 18.23
N TYR A 237 -6.51 5.07 18.32
CA TYR A 237 -5.61 6.00 17.64
C TYR A 237 -4.71 6.69 18.66
N LEU A 238 -3.40 6.62 18.44
CA LEU A 238 -2.41 7.23 19.30
C LEU A 238 -1.64 8.37 18.58
N PRO A 239 -1.23 9.44 19.28
CA PRO A 239 -1.41 9.64 20.73
C PRO A 239 -2.86 9.98 21.13
N ALA A 240 -3.28 9.45 22.26
CA ALA A 240 -4.62 9.63 22.83
C ALA A 240 -4.55 10.33 24.20
N LYS A 241 -5.62 11.02 24.56
CA LYS A 241 -5.78 11.59 25.91
C LYS A 241 -6.21 10.49 26.88
N GLN A 242 -5.93 10.68 28.18
CA GLN A 242 -6.31 9.71 29.22
C GLN A 242 -7.81 9.36 29.19
N ALA A 243 -8.68 10.34 29.02
CA ALA A 243 -10.12 10.10 28.92
C ALA A 243 -10.54 9.26 27.70
N GLU A 244 -9.76 9.26 26.63
CA GLU A 244 -10.00 8.42 25.44
C GLU A 244 -9.53 6.98 25.71
N LEU A 245 -8.40 6.83 26.41
CA LEU A 245 -7.89 5.53 26.87
C LEU A 245 -8.88 4.87 27.86
N ASP A 246 -9.37 5.63 28.83
CA ASP A 246 -10.36 5.16 29.80
C ASP A 246 -11.66 4.73 29.09
N ALA A 247 -12.14 5.53 28.13
CA ALA A 247 -13.35 5.21 27.37
C ALA A 247 -13.19 3.94 26.52
N VAL A 248 -11.98 3.58 26.09
CA VAL A 248 -11.70 2.33 25.38
C VAL A 248 -11.83 1.13 26.32
N LEU A 249 -11.27 1.19 27.54
CA LEU A 249 -11.42 0.14 28.56
C LEU A 249 -12.90 -0.07 28.92
N ASP A 250 -13.64 1.03 29.13
CA ASP A 250 -15.08 0.99 29.39
C ASP A 250 -15.85 0.32 28.22
N CYS A 251 -15.49 0.65 26.97
CA CYS A 251 -16.12 0.07 25.78
C CYS A 251 -15.84 -1.43 25.65
N LEU A 252 -14.64 -1.89 26.04
CA LEU A 252 -14.25 -3.28 26.05
C LEU A 252 -14.78 -4.03 27.27
N GLU A 253 -15.34 -3.32 28.27
CA GLU A 253 -15.81 -3.85 29.56
C GLU A 253 -14.71 -4.60 30.33
N VAL A 254 -13.51 -4.00 30.38
CA VAL A 254 -12.35 -4.51 31.13
C VAL A 254 -11.80 -3.45 32.07
N ASP A 255 -11.19 -3.89 33.15
CA ASP A 255 -10.61 -3.01 34.18
C ASP A 255 -9.13 -2.71 33.92
N SER A 256 -8.49 -3.46 33.05
CA SER A 256 -7.02 -3.38 32.85
C SER A 256 -6.62 -3.65 31.43
N TRP A 257 -5.57 -2.94 30.97
CA TRP A 257 -4.91 -3.18 29.67
C TRP A 257 -4.29 -4.57 29.56
N GLN A 258 -4.02 -5.25 30.67
CA GLN A 258 -3.49 -6.63 30.68
C GLN A 258 -4.48 -7.66 30.14
N GLU A 259 -5.77 -7.31 30.10
CA GLU A 259 -6.84 -8.16 29.57
C GLU A 259 -7.06 -7.94 28.07
N VAL A 260 -6.40 -6.93 27.49
CA VAL A 260 -6.59 -6.50 26.12
C VAL A 260 -5.46 -7.04 25.26
N ARG A 261 -5.81 -7.71 24.15
CA ARG A 261 -4.86 -8.04 23.08
C ARG A 261 -4.76 -6.86 22.12
N LEU A 262 -3.55 -6.36 21.92
CA LEU A 262 -3.26 -5.37 20.90
C LEU A 262 -2.84 -6.04 19.60
N GLU A 263 -3.33 -5.49 18.51
CA GLU A 263 -2.89 -5.81 17.17
C GLU A 263 -2.56 -4.49 16.46
N GLU A 264 -1.28 -4.25 16.19
CA GLU A 264 -0.85 -3.09 15.44
C GLU A 264 -1.39 -3.18 14.01
N ARG A 265 -1.91 -2.08 13.50
CA ARG A 265 -2.50 -2.01 12.16
C ARG A 265 -1.77 -1.05 11.26
N ASP A 266 -1.20 -0.02 11.82
CA ASP A 266 -0.46 0.99 11.09
C ASP A 266 0.34 1.85 12.06
N ALA A 267 1.54 2.25 11.69
CA ALA A 267 2.38 3.11 12.50
C ALA A 267 3.25 4.04 11.63
N ALA A 268 3.58 5.21 12.18
CA ALA A 268 4.42 6.19 11.51
C ALA A 268 5.84 5.69 11.22
N MET A 269 6.26 4.66 11.89
CA MET A 269 7.54 4.00 11.70
C MET A 269 7.28 2.54 11.28
N PRO A 270 7.83 2.09 10.13
CA PRO A 270 7.72 0.69 9.73
C PRO A 270 8.29 -0.25 10.80
N GLU A 271 7.65 -1.41 10.95
CA GLU A 271 8.11 -2.51 11.80
C GLU A 271 8.29 -2.17 13.30
N MET A 272 7.58 -1.13 13.77
CA MET A 272 7.66 -0.69 15.16
C MET A 272 7.24 -1.78 16.17
N TRP A 273 6.40 -2.72 15.75
CA TRP A 273 6.00 -3.88 16.53
C TRP A 273 7.18 -4.74 17.03
N ARG A 274 8.37 -4.63 16.40
CA ARG A 274 9.56 -5.39 16.80
C ARG A 274 10.09 -5.01 18.19
N PHE A 275 9.82 -3.81 18.65
CA PHE A 275 10.31 -3.31 19.94
C PHE A 275 9.23 -2.72 20.84
N THR A 276 7.96 -2.81 20.44
CA THR A 276 6.82 -2.46 21.30
C THR A 276 6.16 -3.73 21.84
N ASP A 277 6.19 -3.94 23.12
CA ASP A 277 5.53 -5.04 23.79
C ASP A 277 4.57 -4.50 24.86
N MET A 278 3.28 -4.66 24.62
CA MET A 278 2.26 -4.20 25.56
C MET A 278 2.38 -4.83 26.95
N ALA A 279 2.80 -6.09 27.03
CA ALA A 279 2.94 -6.79 28.30
C ALA A 279 4.11 -6.24 29.12
N TYR A 280 5.13 -5.71 28.45
CA TYR A 280 6.32 -5.14 29.06
C TYR A 280 6.21 -3.62 29.23
N ASP A 281 5.87 -2.91 28.15
CA ASP A 281 5.89 -1.44 28.13
C ASP A 281 4.63 -0.81 28.71
N GLY A 282 3.48 -1.46 28.54
CA GLY A 282 2.19 -0.93 28.92
C GLY A 282 1.68 0.19 27.99
N MET A 283 0.38 0.45 28.03
CA MET A 283 -0.26 1.45 27.16
C MET A 283 0.26 2.88 27.37
N GLU A 284 0.66 3.22 28.59
CA GLU A 284 1.17 4.55 28.89
C GLU A 284 2.48 4.86 28.15
N GLN A 285 3.42 3.92 28.13
CA GLN A 285 4.69 4.09 27.42
C GLN A 285 4.49 4.09 25.90
N ILE A 286 3.62 3.21 25.38
CA ILE A 286 3.27 3.18 23.96
C ILE A 286 2.65 4.51 23.55
N ASN A 287 1.71 5.05 24.33
CA ASN A 287 1.08 6.35 24.06
C ASN A 287 2.10 7.50 24.13
N ARG A 288 3.04 7.45 25.10
CA ARG A 288 4.13 8.41 25.19
C ARG A 288 5.05 8.35 23.97
N PHE A 289 5.30 7.16 23.45
CA PHE A 289 6.09 7.02 22.22
C PHE A 289 5.37 7.60 21.00
N ALA A 290 4.07 7.41 20.88
CA ALA A 290 3.28 8.07 19.84
C ALA A 290 3.33 9.60 19.94
N GLN A 291 3.38 10.17 21.15
CA GLN A 291 3.62 11.61 21.36
C GLN A 291 5.03 12.03 20.93
N CYS A 292 6.04 11.19 21.19
CA CYS A 292 7.41 11.42 20.72
C CYS A 292 7.48 11.47 19.18
N LEU A 293 6.82 10.54 18.50
CA LEU A 293 6.73 10.53 17.03
C LEU A 293 6.04 11.80 16.50
N GLU A 294 4.96 12.23 17.16
CA GLU A 294 4.28 13.50 16.82
C GLU A 294 5.22 14.71 16.99
N GLU A 295 6.02 14.73 18.03
CA GLU A 295 6.98 15.81 18.27
C GLU A 295 8.13 15.80 17.26
N LEU A 296 8.68 14.64 16.94
CA LEU A 296 9.71 14.47 15.92
C LEU A 296 9.22 14.99 14.56
N ASP A 297 7.99 14.67 14.22
CA ASP A 297 7.36 15.08 12.97
C ASP A 297 7.11 16.60 12.94
N ARG A 298 6.57 17.17 14.00
CA ARG A 298 6.37 18.63 14.12
C ARG A 298 7.68 19.42 13.97
N ASN A 299 8.80 18.79 14.35
CA ASN A 299 10.15 19.35 14.23
C ASN A 299 10.88 18.95 12.93
N ASN A 300 10.20 18.33 11.95
CA ASN A 300 10.77 17.80 10.71
C ASN A 300 11.93 16.81 10.92
N LYS A 301 11.87 16.03 12.00
CA LYS A 301 12.88 15.03 12.37
C LYS A 301 12.42 13.58 12.18
N LEU A 302 11.12 13.36 11.92
CA LEU A 302 10.56 12.01 11.85
C LEU A 302 11.20 11.16 10.76
N ILE A 303 11.44 11.72 9.58
CA ILE A 303 12.06 10.98 8.48
C ILE A 303 13.51 10.56 8.84
N LYS A 304 14.28 11.47 9.45
CA LYS A 304 15.62 11.14 9.92
C LYS A 304 15.58 10.07 11.01
N PHE A 305 14.61 10.13 11.91
CA PHE A 305 14.41 9.12 12.94
C PHE A 305 14.12 7.76 12.32
N LYS A 306 13.17 7.67 11.38
CA LYS A 306 12.85 6.43 10.64
C LYS A 306 14.08 5.86 9.94
N ALA A 307 14.81 6.71 9.22
CA ALA A 307 16.00 6.34 8.49
C ALA A 307 17.07 5.71 9.39
N VAL A 308 17.38 6.35 10.51
CA VAL A 308 18.40 5.87 11.46
C VAL A 308 17.92 4.63 12.21
N ALA A 309 16.67 4.62 12.68
CA ALA A 309 16.09 3.50 13.41
C ALA A 309 16.03 2.22 12.58
N GLY A 310 15.76 2.33 11.26
CA GLY A 310 15.77 1.19 10.33
C GLY A 310 17.17 0.56 10.13
N GLN A 311 18.25 1.27 10.47
CA GLN A 311 19.64 0.79 10.36
C GLN A 311 20.24 0.35 11.71
N LEU A 312 19.49 0.53 12.79
CA LEU A 312 19.91 0.16 14.14
C LEU A 312 19.11 -1.05 14.64
N ASP A 313 19.74 -1.84 15.49
CA ASP A 313 19.07 -2.93 16.21
C ASP A 313 18.36 -2.35 17.45
N ILE A 314 17.21 -1.71 17.22
CA ILE A 314 16.33 -1.18 18.27
C ILE A 314 15.61 -2.36 18.91
N ALA A 315 15.91 -2.64 20.17
CA ALA A 315 15.36 -3.80 20.89
C ALA A 315 14.22 -3.43 21.88
N SER A 316 14.04 -2.14 22.19
CA SER A 316 13.07 -1.68 23.18
C SER A 316 12.60 -0.26 22.92
N LEU A 317 11.49 0.15 23.56
CA LEU A 317 11.05 1.55 23.58
C LEU A 317 12.08 2.49 24.20
N ASP A 318 12.84 2.01 25.19
CA ASP A 318 13.89 2.81 25.81
C ASP A 318 15.01 3.14 24.80
N ASP A 319 15.39 2.18 23.95
CA ASP A 319 16.35 2.42 22.86
C ASP A 319 15.79 3.42 21.83
N ALA A 320 14.51 3.32 21.52
CA ALA A 320 13.85 4.24 20.59
C ALA A 320 13.77 5.67 21.15
N PHE A 321 13.48 5.84 22.44
CA PHE A 321 13.53 7.14 23.11
C PHE A 321 14.95 7.70 23.16
N ALA A 322 15.95 6.87 23.52
CA ALA A 322 17.34 7.29 23.50
C ALA A 322 17.79 7.76 22.11
N LEU A 323 17.40 7.05 21.04
CA LEU A 323 17.65 7.48 19.67
C LEU A 323 16.99 8.83 19.37
N ALA A 324 15.74 9.04 19.76
CA ALA A 324 15.02 10.29 19.52
C ALA A 324 15.73 11.50 20.20
N GLU A 325 16.23 11.31 21.42
CA GLU A 325 16.97 12.31 22.18
C GLU A 325 18.34 12.64 21.53
N HIS A 326 19.02 11.61 21.03
CA HIS A 326 20.38 11.71 20.46
C HIS A 326 20.40 11.79 18.92
N LEU A 327 19.28 12.08 18.28
CA LEU A 327 19.17 12.09 16.81
C LEU A 327 20.11 13.09 16.12
N SER A 328 20.59 14.11 16.84
CA SER A 328 21.59 15.07 16.34
C SER A 328 22.97 14.45 16.12
N GLU A 329 23.28 13.29 16.70
CA GLU A 329 24.56 12.58 16.52
C GLU A 329 24.66 11.88 15.14
N TYR A 330 23.59 11.83 14.37
CA TYR A 330 23.55 11.24 13.05
C TYR A 330 23.35 12.31 11.98
N ALA A 331 23.90 12.09 10.80
CA ALA A 331 23.59 12.83 9.59
C ALA A 331 22.75 11.95 8.64
N LEU A 332 21.83 12.56 7.94
CA LEU A 332 21.07 11.95 6.84
C LEU A 332 21.22 12.86 5.62
N GLU A 333 21.80 12.32 4.56
CA GLU A 333 21.94 12.97 3.26
C GLU A 333 20.93 12.37 2.28
N PRO A 334 19.73 12.98 2.15
CA PRO A 334 18.70 12.48 1.25
C PRO A 334 19.17 12.66 -0.21
N GLY A 335 18.86 11.69 -1.06
CA GLY A 335 19.28 11.72 -2.48
C GLY A 335 20.66 11.10 -2.74
N ILE A 336 21.29 10.48 -1.74
CA ILE A 336 22.51 9.68 -1.90
C ILE A 336 22.19 8.23 -1.57
N HIS A 337 22.06 7.40 -2.62
CA HIS A 337 21.68 5.99 -2.50
C HIS A 337 22.73 5.03 -3.08
N SER A 338 23.81 5.58 -3.66
CA SER A 338 24.86 4.80 -4.29
C SER A 338 26.25 5.33 -3.98
N LEU A 339 27.26 4.47 -4.19
CA LEU A 339 28.67 4.82 -4.03
C LEU A 339 29.07 5.97 -4.98
N GLU A 340 28.55 5.97 -6.20
CA GLU A 340 28.84 7.02 -7.17
C GLU A 340 28.26 8.38 -6.77
N GLU A 341 27.05 8.39 -6.21
CA GLU A 341 26.40 9.60 -5.70
C GLU A 341 27.15 10.15 -4.48
N LEU A 342 27.55 9.29 -3.55
CA LEU A 342 28.37 9.68 -2.39
C LEU A 342 29.70 10.29 -2.85
N ALA A 343 30.37 9.70 -3.84
CA ALA A 343 31.60 10.24 -4.42
C ALA A 343 31.35 11.58 -5.09
N ARG A 344 30.25 11.75 -5.80
CA ARG A 344 29.90 13.00 -6.51
C ARG A 344 29.58 14.11 -5.53
N ASP A 345 28.86 13.80 -4.46
CA ASP A 345 28.54 14.75 -3.40
C ASP A 345 29.80 15.27 -2.72
N GLU A 346 30.70 14.39 -2.27
CA GLU A 346 31.99 14.78 -1.66
C GLU A 346 32.83 15.65 -2.61
N LEU A 347 32.93 15.28 -3.91
CA LEU A 347 33.62 16.09 -4.91
C LEU A 347 32.99 17.47 -5.07
N SER A 348 31.68 17.60 -4.89
CA SER A 348 31.00 18.87 -5.00
C SER A 348 31.42 19.87 -3.91
N VAL A 349 31.81 19.36 -2.75
CA VAL A 349 32.24 20.16 -1.62
C VAL A 349 33.73 20.51 -1.67
N ILE A 350 34.57 19.57 -2.12
CA ILE A 350 36.05 19.72 -2.04
C ILE A 350 36.71 20.26 -3.33
N VAL A 351 36.01 20.23 -4.46
CA VAL A 351 36.57 20.55 -5.77
C VAL A 351 35.71 21.60 -6.50
N ASN A 352 36.39 22.59 -7.13
CA ASN A 352 35.72 23.60 -7.96
C ASN A 352 35.16 23.01 -9.27
N ASP A 353 34.12 23.64 -9.85
CA ASP A 353 33.39 23.13 -11.00
C ASP A 353 34.20 22.64 -12.19
N PRO A 354 35.19 23.38 -12.74
CA PRO A 354 35.94 22.92 -13.92
C PRO A 354 36.76 21.66 -13.64
N ASP A 355 37.30 21.53 -12.44
CA ASP A 355 38.12 20.40 -12.04
C ASP A 355 37.27 19.19 -11.65
N ARG A 356 36.06 19.43 -11.15
CA ARG A 356 35.06 18.39 -10.79
C ARG A 356 34.64 17.60 -12.02
N ASP A 357 34.31 18.26 -13.12
CA ASP A 357 33.96 17.61 -14.38
C ASP A 357 35.07 16.71 -14.91
N LEU A 358 36.31 17.14 -14.76
CA LEU A 358 37.48 16.33 -15.14
C LEU A 358 37.59 15.09 -14.26
N LEU A 359 37.49 15.27 -12.95
CA LEU A 359 37.59 14.15 -11.99
C LEU A 359 36.44 13.15 -12.17
N THR A 360 35.20 13.61 -12.34
CA THR A 360 34.04 12.73 -12.54
C THR A 360 34.18 11.82 -13.76
N ARG A 361 34.89 12.28 -14.83
CA ARG A 361 35.13 11.49 -16.05
C ARG A 361 36.29 10.51 -15.94
N HIS A 362 37.24 10.74 -15.04
CA HIS A 362 38.52 10.00 -15.00
C HIS A 362 38.77 9.27 -13.68
N LEU A 363 38.05 9.61 -12.61
CA LEU A 363 38.12 8.93 -11.34
C LEU A 363 37.19 7.70 -11.36
N ASN A 364 37.66 6.61 -10.77
CA ASN A 364 36.76 5.48 -10.48
C ASN A 364 35.84 5.90 -9.32
N MET A 365 34.65 6.42 -9.66
CA MET A 365 33.69 6.99 -8.72
C MET A 365 33.19 5.95 -7.71
N GLU A 366 32.96 4.73 -8.17
CA GLU A 366 32.51 3.63 -7.30
C GLU A 366 33.60 3.29 -6.27
N ALA A 367 34.85 3.15 -6.68
CA ALA A 367 35.94 2.88 -5.76
C ALA A 367 36.20 4.03 -4.78
N TYR A 368 36.01 5.27 -5.23
CA TYR A 368 36.11 6.44 -4.35
C TYR A 368 34.96 6.50 -3.35
N GLY A 369 33.73 6.26 -3.80
CA GLY A 369 32.56 6.18 -2.91
C GLY A 369 32.69 5.06 -1.88
N ALA A 370 33.23 3.89 -2.28
CA ALA A 370 33.51 2.80 -1.35
C ALA A 370 34.54 3.19 -0.27
N ALA A 371 35.57 3.95 -0.64
CA ALA A 371 36.56 4.48 0.32
C ALA A 371 35.92 5.48 1.29
N LEU A 372 35.00 6.36 0.81
CA LEU A 372 34.25 7.29 1.66
C LEU A 372 33.31 6.53 2.62
N LEU A 373 32.55 5.58 2.10
CA LEU A 373 31.64 4.74 2.92
C LEU A 373 32.42 4.04 4.05
N TRP A 374 33.59 3.51 3.74
CA TRP A 374 34.47 2.88 4.74
C TRP A 374 35.05 3.89 5.75
N ARG A 375 35.48 5.09 5.27
CA ARG A 375 35.99 6.17 6.11
C ARG A 375 34.97 6.60 7.14
N ASP A 376 33.73 6.83 6.69
CA ASP A 376 32.65 7.42 7.47
C ASP A 376 31.87 6.36 8.24
N LYS A 377 32.12 5.07 7.97
CA LYS A 377 31.33 3.95 8.52
C LYS A 377 29.83 4.15 8.40
N GLY A 378 29.44 4.78 7.30
CA GLY A 378 28.06 5.06 6.99
C GLY A 378 27.35 3.87 6.33
N VAL A 379 26.06 4.03 6.10
CA VAL A 379 25.21 3.06 5.43
C VAL A 379 24.25 3.75 4.48
N PHE A 380 23.81 3.08 3.43
CA PHE A 380 22.67 3.50 2.62
C PHE A 380 21.39 2.96 3.21
N SER A 381 20.35 3.79 3.21
CA SER A 381 19.00 3.46 3.59
C SER A 381 18.02 3.87 2.50
N ASP A 382 16.78 3.45 2.60
CA ASP A 382 15.70 3.89 1.70
C ASP A 382 15.43 5.41 1.72
N TYR A 383 15.96 6.10 2.71
CA TYR A 383 15.82 7.55 2.88
C TYR A 383 17.07 8.34 2.48
N GLY A 384 18.14 7.68 2.10
CA GLY A 384 19.43 8.25 1.76
C GLY A 384 20.60 7.70 2.58
N TYR A 385 21.75 8.36 2.46
CA TYR A 385 22.97 8.00 3.14
C TYR A 385 22.97 8.48 4.61
N ILE A 386 23.35 7.59 5.51
CA ILE A 386 23.42 7.85 6.95
C ILE A 386 24.84 7.63 7.43
N CYS A 387 25.36 8.59 8.21
CA CYS A 387 26.63 8.44 8.90
C CYS A 387 26.60 9.19 10.26
N ARG A 388 27.64 9.01 11.05
CA ARG A 388 27.90 9.82 12.23
C ARG A 388 29.01 10.84 11.89
N PRO A 389 28.79 12.15 12.15
CA PRO A 389 29.80 13.18 11.89
C PRO A 389 31.10 13.01 12.69
N ASP A 390 31.07 12.23 13.77
CA ASP A 390 32.25 11.89 14.58
C ASP A 390 33.04 10.69 14.01
N GLY A 391 32.63 10.11 12.86
CA GLY A 391 33.27 8.96 12.21
C GLY A 391 33.16 7.63 12.98
N GLN A 392 32.28 7.57 13.99
CA GLN A 392 31.99 6.32 14.70
C GLN A 392 30.96 5.48 13.93
N PRO A 393 30.95 4.16 14.12
CA PRO A 393 29.89 3.32 13.58
C PRO A 393 28.50 3.73 14.08
N LEU A 394 27.48 3.46 13.31
CA LEU A 394 26.10 3.57 13.76
C LEU A 394 25.88 2.60 14.93
N GLN A 395 25.32 3.10 16.02
CA GLN A 395 25.00 2.30 17.19
C GLN A 395 23.84 2.96 17.95
N VAL A 396 23.05 2.17 18.66
CA VAL A 396 22.03 2.69 19.59
C VAL A 396 22.72 3.54 20.66
N PRO A 397 22.27 4.78 20.92
CA PRO A 397 22.83 5.60 21.99
C PRO A 397 22.66 4.88 23.31
N ARG A 398 23.75 4.78 24.10
CA ARG A 398 23.67 4.23 25.46
C ARG A 398 23.11 5.28 26.38
N GLN A 399 22.06 4.95 27.12
CA GLN A 399 21.67 5.77 28.27
C GLN A 399 22.86 5.91 29.18
N GLY A 400 23.28 7.15 29.45
CA GLY A 400 24.37 7.43 30.34
C GLY A 400 24.06 6.88 31.74
N VAL A 401 24.67 5.77 32.09
CA VAL A 401 24.76 5.39 33.50
C VAL A 401 25.69 6.43 34.14
N ASP A 402 25.14 7.44 34.75
CA ASP A 402 25.87 8.33 35.66
C ASP A 402 26.45 7.46 36.77
N MET A 403 27.63 6.89 36.50
CA MET A 403 28.46 6.35 37.60
C MET A 403 29.05 7.52 38.36
N THR A 404 28.27 8.16 39.17
CA THR A 404 28.79 8.90 40.34
C THR A 404 29.43 7.87 41.26
N MET A 405 30.73 7.59 41.03
CA MET A 405 31.56 6.98 42.06
C MET A 405 31.65 7.96 43.22
N GLN A 406 31.03 7.61 44.33
CA GLN A 406 31.37 8.12 45.63
C GLN A 406 32.51 7.28 46.23
#